data_f186bbb7d58097b6bdfab71e67198b14
#
_entry.id   f186bbb7d58097b6bdfab71e67198b14
#
_cell.length_a   1.000
_cell.length_b   1.000
_cell.length_c   1.000
_cell.angle_alpha   90.00
_cell.angle_beta   90.00
_cell.angle_gamma   90.00
#
_symmetry.space_group_name_H-M   'P 1'
#
loop_
_entity.id
_entity.type
_entity.pdbx_description
1 polymer ?
#
loop_
_entity_poly.entity_id
_entity_poly.type
_entity_poly.pdbx_seq_one_letter_code
_entity_poly.pdbx_strand_id
1 'polypeptide(L)'
;MADPNWVEEALDEYEVPLVRYAVSLLGDVEIARDIVQDTFLKLCKQRPKDLQGHLAQWLFRVCRNRAVDWQRKERRMTSLSTPRLSLLRDKSSGPLRNLEDEEVLSGVAELIEDLPDKQREVIRLKFQQGLTYKEISSVTGFSVSNVGFLIHTGIKTIRKKLARDKSSKRILRRVK
;
A
#
# COMPACT_ATOMS: atom_id res chain seq x y z
N MET A 1 -25.44 4.63 -19.51
CA MET A 1 -24.43 5.60 -19.06
C MET A 1 -24.17 5.32 -17.60
N ALA A 2 -22.93 5.18 -17.19
CA ALA A 2 -22.60 5.08 -15.76
C ALA A 2 -22.93 6.44 -15.12
N ASP A 3 -23.55 6.41 -13.95
CA ASP A 3 -23.83 7.60 -13.16
C ASP A 3 -22.47 8.26 -12.87
N PRO A 4 -22.21 9.53 -13.24
CA PRO A 4 -20.92 10.17 -13.00
C PRO A 4 -20.57 10.22 -11.50
N ASN A 5 -21.55 10.18 -10.63
CA ASN A 5 -21.42 10.31 -9.19
C ASN A 5 -20.59 9.14 -8.56
N TRP A 6 -20.73 7.92 -9.07
CA TRP A 6 -20.02 6.77 -8.47
C TRP A 6 -18.50 6.82 -8.63
N VAL A 7 -18.00 7.47 -9.71
CA VAL A 7 -16.55 7.67 -9.92
C VAL A 7 -16.02 8.76 -8.98
N GLU A 8 -16.80 9.80 -8.74
CA GLU A 8 -16.46 10.86 -7.78
C GLU A 8 -16.42 10.30 -6.35
N GLU A 9 -17.42 9.51 -5.97
CA GLU A 9 -17.43 8.82 -4.67
C GLU A 9 -16.19 7.89 -4.52
N ALA A 10 -15.85 7.14 -5.56
CA ALA A 10 -14.68 6.30 -5.55
C ALA A 10 -13.37 7.10 -5.48
N LEU A 11 -13.32 8.28 -6.13
CA LEU A 11 -12.17 9.18 -6.07
C LEU A 11 -11.98 9.70 -4.63
N ASP A 12 -13.04 10.21 -4.02
CA ASP A 12 -13.01 10.75 -2.65
C ASP A 12 -12.58 9.68 -1.63
N GLU A 13 -13.02 8.44 -1.81
CA GLU A 13 -12.71 7.35 -0.87
C GLU A 13 -11.31 6.74 -1.10
N TYR A 14 -10.89 6.57 -2.37
CA TYR A 14 -9.72 5.75 -2.69
C TYR A 14 -8.50 6.50 -3.22
N GLU A 15 -8.57 7.79 -3.60
CA GLU A 15 -7.42 8.51 -4.17
C GLU A 15 -6.23 8.51 -3.21
N VAL A 16 -6.42 9.01 -1.99
CA VAL A 16 -5.34 9.09 -0.99
C VAL A 16 -4.80 7.72 -0.60
N PRO A 17 -5.63 6.70 -0.29
CA PRO A 17 -5.17 5.33 -0.08
C PRO A 17 -4.35 4.75 -1.23
N LEU A 18 -4.79 4.96 -2.48
CA LEU A 18 -4.08 4.46 -3.67
C LEU A 18 -2.75 5.16 -3.88
N VAL A 19 -2.69 6.49 -3.71
CA VAL A 19 -1.42 7.24 -3.81
C VAL A 19 -0.42 6.74 -2.76
N ARG A 20 -0.84 6.59 -1.50
CA ARG A 20 0.02 6.03 -0.44
C ARG A 20 0.53 4.62 -0.78
N TYR A 21 -0.36 3.79 -1.32
CA TYR A 21 -0.01 2.44 -1.74
C TYR A 21 0.99 2.46 -2.92
N ALA A 22 0.74 3.26 -3.95
CA ALA A 22 1.62 3.40 -5.11
C ALA A 22 3.00 3.95 -4.71
N VAL A 23 3.06 4.99 -3.86
CA VAL A 23 4.31 5.51 -3.30
C VAL A 23 5.08 4.42 -2.57
N SER A 24 4.38 3.56 -1.83
CA SER A 24 5.03 2.46 -1.11
C SER A 24 5.69 1.43 -2.01
N LEU A 25 5.22 1.30 -3.23
CA LEU A 25 5.77 0.41 -4.24
C LEU A 25 6.90 1.07 -5.05
N LEU A 26 6.74 2.34 -5.36
CA LEU A 26 7.56 3.05 -6.36
C LEU A 26 8.63 3.94 -5.71
N GLY A 27 8.39 4.45 -4.50
CA GLY A 27 9.27 5.40 -3.83
C GLY A 27 9.23 6.82 -4.41
N ASP A 28 8.35 7.10 -5.37
CA ASP A 28 8.22 8.39 -6.05
C ASP A 28 6.76 8.83 -6.07
N VAL A 29 6.49 10.06 -5.57
CA VAL A 29 5.13 10.60 -5.41
C VAL A 29 4.51 10.99 -6.74
N GLU A 30 5.29 11.58 -7.65
CA GLU A 30 4.77 12.06 -8.93
C GLU A 30 4.38 10.88 -9.82
N ILE A 31 5.25 9.87 -9.89
CA ILE A 31 4.96 8.63 -10.63
C ILE A 31 3.75 7.92 -10.01
N ALA A 32 3.64 7.90 -8.69
CA ALA A 32 2.52 7.30 -7.99
C ALA A 32 1.20 8.01 -8.34
N ARG A 33 1.18 9.34 -8.38
CA ARG A 33 0.01 10.13 -8.77
C ARG A 33 -0.42 9.85 -10.21
N ASP A 34 0.52 9.79 -11.14
CA ASP A 34 0.25 9.46 -12.54
C ASP A 34 -0.40 8.07 -12.66
N ILE A 35 0.12 7.08 -11.94
CA ILE A 35 -0.44 5.72 -11.94
C ILE A 35 -1.84 5.68 -11.33
N VAL A 36 -2.10 6.45 -10.27
CA VAL A 36 -3.42 6.54 -9.66
C VAL A 36 -4.40 7.23 -10.61
N GLN A 37 -4.00 8.32 -11.25
CA GLN A 37 -4.81 8.99 -12.27
C GLN A 37 -5.16 8.02 -13.41
N ASP A 38 -4.19 7.28 -13.94
CA ASP A 38 -4.41 6.22 -14.95
C ASP A 38 -5.39 5.14 -14.46
N THR A 39 -5.36 4.83 -13.15
CA THR A 39 -6.27 3.85 -12.54
C THR A 39 -7.71 4.36 -12.56
N PHE A 40 -7.94 5.64 -12.20
CA PHE A 40 -9.26 6.27 -12.26
C PHE A 40 -9.76 6.48 -13.70
N LEU A 41 -8.87 6.81 -14.64
CA LEU A 41 -9.23 6.85 -16.06
C LEU A 41 -9.72 5.49 -16.59
N LYS A 42 -9.17 4.38 -16.06
CA LYS A 42 -9.68 3.06 -16.37
C LYS A 42 -11.01 2.78 -15.67
N LEU A 43 -11.21 3.30 -14.45
CA LEU A 43 -12.46 3.17 -13.72
C LEU A 43 -13.62 3.82 -14.50
N CYS A 44 -13.40 5.01 -15.10
CA CYS A 44 -14.39 5.71 -15.91
C CYS A 44 -14.92 4.87 -17.09
N LYS A 45 -14.17 3.86 -17.52
CA LYS A 45 -14.55 2.94 -18.61
C LYS A 45 -15.28 1.70 -18.11
N GLN A 46 -15.43 1.52 -16.80
CA GLN A 46 -16.13 0.39 -16.19
C GLN A 46 -17.60 0.72 -15.94
N ARG A 47 -18.41 -0.29 -15.74
CA ARG A 47 -19.79 -0.14 -15.29
C ARG A 47 -19.88 -0.42 -13.79
N PRO A 48 -20.61 0.39 -13.02
CA PRO A 48 -20.73 0.21 -11.56
C PRO A 48 -21.14 -1.21 -11.16
N LYS A 49 -22.06 -1.81 -11.94
CA LYS A 49 -22.58 -3.17 -11.70
C LYS A 49 -21.49 -4.24 -11.76
N ASP A 50 -20.47 -4.04 -12.61
CA ASP A 50 -19.40 -5.03 -12.80
C ASP A 50 -18.37 -5.00 -11.65
N LEU A 51 -18.40 -3.96 -10.81
CA LEU A 51 -17.46 -3.76 -9.70
C LEU A 51 -18.13 -3.75 -8.32
N GLN A 52 -19.43 -3.98 -8.28
CA GLN A 52 -20.18 -3.98 -7.03
C GLN A 52 -19.64 -5.02 -6.05
N GLY A 53 -19.30 -4.57 -4.83
CA GLY A 53 -18.77 -5.43 -3.77
C GLY A 53 -17.28 -5.77 -3.86
N HIS A 54 -16.57 -5.32 -4.92
CA HIS A 54 -15.13 -5.57 -5.07
C HIS A 54 -14.36 -4.41 -5.72
N LEU A 55 -14.90 -3.19 -5.61
CA LEU A 55 -14.29 -1.98 -6.18
C LEU A 55 -12.89 -1.74 -5.62
N ALA A 56 -12.71 -1.78 -4.30
CA ALA A 56 -11.41 -1.61 -3.66
C ALA A 56 -10.38 -2.61 -4.21
N GLN A 57 -10.72 -3.90 -4.21
CA GLN A 57 -9.87 -4.95 -4.76
C GLN A 57 -9.46 -4.65 -6.21
N TRP A 58 -10.40 -4.23 -7.05
CA TRP A 58 -10.15 -3.90 -8.45
C TRP A 58 -9.20 -2.71 -8.60
N LEU A 59 -9.44 -1.62 -7.86
CA LEU A 59 -8.62 -0.41 -7.88
C LEU A 59 -7.17 -0.72 -7.46
N PHE A 60 -6.98 -1.39 -6.33
CA PHE A 60 -5.64 -1.77 -5.85
C PHE A 60 -4.94 -2.72 -6.81
N ARG A 61 -5.65 -3.65 -7.45
CA ARG A 61 -5.08 -4.55 -8.45
C ARG A 61 -4.63 -3.80 -9.71
N VAL A 62 -5.45 -2.87 -10.22
CA VAL A 62 -5.10 -2.08 -11.41
C VAL A 62 -3.92 -1.19 -11.12
N CYS A 63 -3.93 -0.48 -10.00
CA CYS A 63 -2.84 0.38 -9.54
C CYS A 63 -1.53 -0.42 -9.40
N ARG A 64 -1.57 -1.58 -8.72
CA ARG A 64 -0.41 -2.46 -8.55
C ARG A 64 0.17 -2.93 -9.89
N ASN A 65 -0.67 -3.41 -10.78
CA ASN A 65 -0.21 -3.88 -12.08
C ASN A 65 0.51 -2.77 -12.84
N ARG A 66 -0.02 -1.55 -12.82
CA ARG A 66 0.64 -0.38 -13.43
C ARG A 66 1.97 -0.06 -12.77
N ALA A 67 2.04 -0.09 -11.44
CA ALA A 67 3.27 0.15 -10.70
C ALA A 67 4.36 -0.90 -11.03
N VAL A 68 3.98 -2.18 -11.07
CA VAL A 68 4.90 -3.27 -11.42
C VAL A 68 5.38 -3.16 -12.88
N ASP A 69 4.48 -2.82 -13.82
CA ASP A 69 4.85 -2.63 -15.23
C ASP A 69 5.79 -1.45 -15.40
N TRP A 70 5.56 -0.35 -14.67
CA TRP A 70 6.45 0.80 -14.65
C TRP A 70 7.84 0.43 -14.12
N GLN A 71 7.92 -0.26 -12.97
CA GLN A 71 9.20 -0.73 -12.40
C GLN A 71 9.95 -1.65 -13.36
N ARG A 72 9.24 -2.54 -14.05
CA ARG A 72 9.84 -3.45 -15.04
C ARG A 72 10.43 -2.69 -16.22
N LYS A 73 9.72 -1.66 -16.69
CA LYS A 73 10.20 -0.78 -17.77
C LYS A 73 11.43 0.01 -17.34
N GLU A 74 11.39 0.63 -16.17
CA GLU A 74 12.48 1.42 -15.61
C GLU A 74 13.76 0.56 -15.44
N ARG A 75 13.64 -0.65 -14.89
CA ARG A 75 14.79 -1.57 -14.76
C ARG A 75 15.41 -1.93 -16.09
N ARG A 76 14.63 -2.09 -17.15
CA ARG A 76 15.15 -2.35 -18.51
C ARG A 76 15.91 -1.16 -19.05
N MET A 77 15.43 0.05 -18.83
CA MET A 77 16.09 1.28 -19.27
C MET A 77 17.36 1.54 -18.47
N THR A 78 17.35 1.29 -17.16
CA THR A 78 18.51 1.49 -16.27
C THR A 78 19.60 0.44 -16.49
N SER A 79 19.28 -0.77 -16.92
CA SER A 79 20.29 -1.78 -17.28
C SER A 79 21.08 -1.42 -18.54
N LEU A 80 20.63 -0.45 -19.32
CA LEU A 80 21.34 0.12 -20.47
C LEU A 80 22.10 1.42 -20.12
N SER A 81 21.94 1.94 -18.91
CA SER A 81 22.56 3.18 -18.44
C SER A 81 23.04 2.95 -17.01
N THR A 82 24.26 3.35 -16.69
CA THR A 82 24.97 3.28 -15.40
C THR A 82 24.07 3.24 -14.15
N PRO A 83 24.43 2.49 -13.08
CA PRO A 83 23.54 2.29 -11.91
C PRO A 83 23.19 3.60 -11.27
N ARG A 84 21.93 4.00 -11.39
CA ARG A 84 21.37 5.14 -10.67
C ARG A 84 21.17 4.71 -9.22
N LEU A 85 21.94 5.34 -8.36
CA LEU A 85 21.85 5.24 -6.90
C LEU A 85 20.36 5.25 -6.48
N SER A 86 19.97 4.27 -5.69
CA SER A 86 18.61 4.19 -5.11
C SER A 86 18.32 5.50 -4.38
N LEU A 87 17.49 6.33 -5.00
CA LEU A 87 17.07 7.60 -4.42
C LEU A 87 16.32 7.32 -3.12
N LEU A 88 16.82 7.97 -2.10
CA LEU A 88 16.36 8.05 -0.74
C LEU A 88 14.82 8.05 -0.66
N ARG A 89 14.29 7.08 0.09
CA ARG A 89 12.89 7.06 0.50
C ARG A 89 12.56 8.35 1.23
N ASP A 90 11.80 9.21 0.58
CA ASP A 90 11.26 10.38 1.23
C ASP A 90 10.24 9.92 2.27
N LYS A 91 10.55 10.19 3.54
CA LYS A 91 9.65 9.94 4.67
C LYS A 91 8.59 11.05 4.70
N SER A 92 7.66 11.05 3.74
CA SER A 92 6.54 11.98 3.82
C SER A 92 5.47 11.43 4.75
N SER A 93 5.49 11.95 5.97
CA SER A 93 4.44 11.80 6.98
C SER A 93 3.16 12.47 6.49
N GLY A 94 2.03 11.73 6.52
CA GLY A 94 0.71 12.28 6.22
C GLY A 94 0.16 13.18 7.35
N PRO A 95 -1.00 13.84 7.16
CA PRO A 95 -1.44 14.98 7.96
C PRO A 95 -1.86 14.64 9.39
N LEU A 96 -1.53 15.57 10.27
CA LEU A 96 -1.89 15.87 11.65
C LEU A 96 -3.01 15.05 12.32
N ARG A 97 -2.63 14.26 13.31
CA ARG A 97 -3.47 13.77 14.41
C ARG A 97 -2.67 13.89 15.73
N ASN A 98 -3.37 14.00 16.86
CA ASN A 98 -2.86 14.32 18.21
C ASN A 98 -1.47 13.73 18.56
N LEU A 99 -0.57 14.55 19.07
CA LEU A 99 0.86 14.32 19.27
C LEU A 99 1.25 13.00 19.98
N GLU A 100 0.44 12.49 20.90
CA GLU A 100 0.75 11.24 21.63
C GLU A 100 0.38 9.96 20.84
N ASP A 101 -0.67 10.03 19.99
CA ASP A 101 -1.04 8.96 19.09
C ASP A 101 -0.12 8.94 17.85
N GLU A 102 0.46 10.08 17.49
CA GLU A 102 1.42 10.21 16.39
C GLU A 102 2.75 9.50 16.68
N GLU A 103 3.28 9.57 17.90
CA GLU A 103 4.51 8.83 18.25
C GLU A 103 4.32 7.31 18.14
N VAL A 104 3.16 6.81 18.59
CA VAL A 104 2.83 5.37 18.52
C VAL A 104 2.61 4.94 17.08
N LEU A 105 1.84 5.70 16.31
CA LEU A 105 1.55 5.43 14.90
C LEU A 105 2.80 5.56 14.03
N SER A 106 3.65 6.56 14.31
CA SER A 106 4.94 6.75 13.64
C SER A 106 5.88 5.57 13.91
N GLY A 107 5.99 5.11 15.15
CA GLY A 107 6.83 3.96 15.50
C GLY A 107 6.36 2.65 14.85
N VAL A 108 5.05 2.41 14.75
CA VAL A 108 4.51 1.25 14.04
C VAL A 108 4.72 1.37 12.53
N ALA A 109 4.56 2.57 11.97
CA ALA A 109 4.79 2.81 10.55
C ALA A 109 6.26 2.54 10.16
N GLU A 110 7.23 2.98 10.96
CA GLU A 110 8.66 2.69 10.76
C GLU A 110 8.94 1.18 10.80
N LEU A 111 8.33 0.46 11.73
CA LEU A 111 8.49 -1.00 11.82
C LEU A 111 7.92 -1.74 10.60
N ILE A 112 6.84 -1.22 10.01
CA ILE A 112 6.28 -1.75 8.76
C ILE A 112 7.21 -1.47 7.58
N GLU A 113 7.83 -0.26 7.52
CA GLU A 113 8.80 0.09 6.48
C GLU A 113 10.04 -0.82 6.49
N ASP A 114 10.46 -1.28 7.64
CA ASP A 114 11.58 -2.20 7.82
C ASP A 114 11.29 -3.65 7.43
N LEU A 115 10.06 -3.99 7.09
CA LEU A 115 9.72 -5.34 6.62
C LEU A 115 10.19 -5.59 5.19
N PRO A 116 10.47 -6.85 4.83
CA PRO A 116 10.64 -7.24 3.44
C PRO A 116 9.44 -6.81 2.58
N ASP A 117 9.67 -6.38 1.35
CA ASP A 117 8.67 -5.77 0.47
C ASP A 117 7.34 -6.55 0.39
N LYS A 118 7.40 -7.87 0.21
CA LYS A 118 6.21 -8.72 0.13
C LYS A 118 5.40 -8.75 1.44
N GLN A 119 6.08 -8.78 2.60
CA GLN A 119 5.41 -8.75 3.90
C GLN A 119 4.78 -7.38 4.15
N ARG A 120 5.50 -6.32 3.84
CA ARG A 120 5.05 -4.93 3.95
C ARG A 120 3.80 -4.70 3.11
N GLU A 121 3.81 -5.13 1.84
CA GLU A 121 2.70 -4.99 0.91
C GLU A 121 1.43 -5.66 1.46
N VAL A 122 1.49 -6.94 1.83
CA VAL A 122 0.29 -7.66 2.31
C VAL A 122 -0.23 -7.13 3.65
N ILE A 123 0.66 -6.65 4.53
CA ILE A 123 0.27 -6.01 5.81
C ILE A 123 -0.46 -4.71 5.55
N ARG A 124 0.03 -3.87 4.65
CA ARG A 124 -0.66 -2.63 4.28
C ARG A 124 -2.03 -2.90 3.67
N LEU A 125 -2.13 -3.80 2.72
CA LEU A 125 -3.41 -4.17 2.12
C LEU A 125 -4.39 -4.74 3.16
N LYS A 126 -3.90 -5.51 4.14
CA LYS A 126 -4.75 -6.07 5.20
C LYS A 126 -5.22 -5.04 6.19
N PHE A 127 -4.30 -4.25 6.77
CA PHE A 127 -4.58 -3.43 7.94
C PHE A 127 -4.88 -1.95 7.60
N GLN A 128 -4.38 -1.44 6.50
CA GLN A 128 -4.68 -0.07 6.08
C GLN A 128 -5.88 -0.01 5.12
N GLN A 129 -6.08 -1.06 4.30
CA GLN A 129 -7.15 -1.10 3.30
C GLN A 129 -8.29 -2.06 3.67
N GLY A 130 -8.16 -2.83 4.74
CA GLY A 130 -9.20 -3.75 5.22
C GLY A 130 -9.45 -4.97 4.33
N LEU A 131 -8.60 -5.24 3.33
CA LEU A 131 -8.83 -6.32 2.37
C LEU A 131 -8.77 -7.70 3.04
N THR A 132 -9.59 -8.62 2.54
CA THR A 132 -9.55 -10.04 2.91
C THR A 132 -8.35 -10.74 2.28
N TYR A 133 -7.96 -11.90 2.80
CA TYR A 133 -6.85 -12.69 2.23
C TYR A 133 -7.09 -13.08 0.75
N LYS A 134 -8.35 -13.33 0.38
CA LYS A 134 -8.73 -13.63 -1.03
C LYS A 134 -8.55 -12.41 -1.94
N GLU A 135 -8.96 -11.23 -1.47
CA GLU A 135 -8.79 -9.98 -2.20
C GLU A 135 -7.30 -9.62 -2.33
N ILE A 136 -6.51 -9.75 -1.25
CA ILE A 136 -5.06 -9.55 -1.30
C ILE A 136 -4.41 -10.53 -2.29
N SER A 137 -4.83 -11.80 -2.28
CA SER A 137 -4.38 -12.80 -3.26
C SER A 137 -4.67 -12.35 -4.70
N SER A 138 -5.87 -11.82 -4.97
CA SER A 138 -6.25 -11.28 -6.26
C SER A 138 -5.46 -10.03 -6.66
N VAL A 139 -5.16 -9.15 -5.70
CA VAL A 139 -4.37 -7.93 -5.94
C VAL A 139 -2.91 -8.27 -6.23
N THR A 140 -2.30 -9.14 -5.42
CA THR A 140 -0.85 -9.39 -5.45
C THR A 140 -0.43 -10.53 -6.38
N GLY A 141 -1.35 -11.43 -6.70
CA GLY A 141 -1.06 -12.68 -7.41
C GLY A 141 -0.44 -13.77 -6.51
N PHE A 142 -0.30 -13.54 -5.20
CA PHE A 142 0.13 -14.56 -4.27
C PHE A 142 -1.01 -15.53 -3.96
N SER A 143 -0.70 -16.80 -3.66
CA SER A 143 -1.75 -17.71 -3.16
C SER A 143 -2.29 -17.24 -1.80
N VAL A 144 -3.54 -17.57 -1.48
CA VAL A 144 -4.17 -17.22 -0.20
C VAL A 144 -3.35 -17.72 0.99
N SER A 145 -2.79 -18.94 0.88
CA SER A 145 -1.90 -19.51 1.91
C SER A 145 -0.62 -18.70 2.08
N ASN A 146 -0.01 -18.24 0.96
CA ASN A 146 1.18 -17.40 1.01
C ASN A 146 0.87 -16.02 1.61
N VAL A 147 -0.28 -15.42 1.30
CA VAL A 147 -0.74 -14.17 1.94
C VAL A 147 -0.82 -14.35 3.45
N GLY A 148 -1.46 -15.43 3.92
CA GLY A 148 -1.55 -15.74 5.35
C GLY A 148 -0.18 -15.91 6.01
N PHE A 149 0.73 -16.65 5.36
CA PHE A 149 2.10 -16.84 5.83
C PHE A 149 2.87 -15.50 5.93
N LEU A 150 2.80 -14.68 4.89
CA LEU A 150 3.49 -13.37 4.85
C LEU A 150 2.96 -12.42 5.94
N ILE A 151 1.64 -12.37 6.16
CA ILE A 151 1.03 -11.56 7.23
C ILE A 151 1.49 -12.08 8.59
N HIS A 152 1.41 -13.40 8.84
CA HIS A 152 1.82 -14.00 10.12
C HIS A 152 3.29 -13.71 10.43
N THR A 153 4.18 -13.93 9.47
CA THR A 153 5.62 -13.70 9.64
C THR A 153 5.96 -12.23 9.82
N GLY A 154 5.30 -11.34 9.09
CA GLY A 154 5.47 -9.89 9.24
C GLY A 154 5.03 -9.39 10.61
N ILE A 155 3.86 -9.82 11.10
CA ILE A 155 3.38 -9.49 12.46
C ILE A 155 4.36 -10.03 13.52
N LYS A 156 4.86 -11.26 13.36
CA LYS A 156 5.86 -11.83 14.28
C LYS A 156 7.14 -10.99 14.31
N THR A 157 7.60 -10.51 13.17
CA THR A 157 8.77 -9.63 13.06
C THR A 157 8.54 -8.30 13.77
N ILE A 158 7.39 -7.64 13.55
CA ILE A 158 7.02 -6.39 14.23
C ILE A 158 6.98 -6.59 15.74
N ARG A 159 6.29 -7.64 16.22
CA ARG A 159 6.22 -7.95 17.67
C ARG A 159 7.59 -8.15 18.29
N LYS A 160 8.50 -8.85 17.59
CA LYS A 160 9.87 -9.07 18.05
C LYS A 160 10.68 -7.77 18.15
N LYS A 161 10.51 -6.85 17.18
CA LYS A 161 11.15 -5.53 17.21
C LYS A 161 10.59 -4.68 18.35
N LEU A 162 9.27 -4.61 18.51
CA LEU A 162 8.60 -3.91 19.62
C LEU A 162 9.05 -4.42 21.01
N ALA A 163 9.25 -5.73 21.16
CA ALA A 163 9.70 -6.32 22.42
C ALA A 163 11.18 -5.99 22.76
N ARG A 164 12.02 -5.70 21.75
CA ARG A 164 13.44 -5.35 21.94
C ARG A 164 13.64 -3.86 22.24
N ASP A 165 12.76 -3.01 21.75
CA ASP A 165 12.84 -1.58 21.97
C ASP A 165 12.19 -1.23 23.32
N LYS A 166 13.03 -0.71 24.26
CA LYS A 166 12.56 -0.31 25.60
C LYS A 166 11.54 0.87 25.56
N SER A 167 11.60 1.71 24.54
CA SER A 167 10.64 2.80 24.31
C SER A 167 9.26 2.26 23.96
N SER A 168 9.21 1.17 23.20
CA SER A 168 7.98 0.54 22.71
C SER A 168 7.23 -0.26 23.79
N LYS A 169 7.82 -0.52 24.96
CA LYS A 169 7.10 -1.12 26.11
C LYS A 169 5.94 -0.26 26.61
N ARG A 170 5.97 1.05 26.38
CA ARG A 170 4.85 1.97 26.65
C ARG A 170 3.67 1.71 25.71
N ILE A 171 3.95 1.38 24.45
CA ILE A 171 2.95 1.10 23.41
C ILE A 171 2.17 -0.19 23.72
N LEU A 172 2.85 -1.27 24.11
CA LEU A 172 2.24 -2.56 24.41
C LEU A 172 1.35 -2.55 25.66
N ARG A 173 1.55 -1.62 26.60
CA ARG A 173 0.70 -1.48 27.80
C ARG A 173 -0.65 -0.82 27.52
N ARG A 174 -0.79 -0.06 26.42
CA ARG A 174 -2.02 0.68 26.06
C ARG A 174 -2.94 -0.08 25.11
N VAL A 175 -2.45 -1.13 24.44
CA VAL A 175 -3.22 -1.95 23.46
C VAL A 175 -3.82 -3.20 24.13
N LYS A 176 -3.68 -3.35 25.46
CA LYS A 176 -4.42 -4.31 26.28
C LYS A 176 -5.66 -3.62 26.86
#